data_de7d6fdfeeb7644ab4d76d6f09ebe339
#
_entry.id   de7d6fdfeeb7644ab4d76d6f09ebe339
#
_cell.length_a   1.000
_cell.length_b   1.000
_cell.length_c   1.000
_cell.angle_alpha   90.00
_cell.angle_beta   90.00
_cell.angle_gamma   90.00
#
_symmetry.space_group_name_H-M   'P 1'
#
loop_
_entity.id
_entity.type
_entity.pdbx_description
1 polymer ?
#
loop_
_entity_poly.entity_id
_entity_poly.type
_entity_poly.pdbx_seq_one_letter_code
_entity_poly.pdbx_strand_id
1 'polypeptide(L)'
;MVDCGGDGDEATANIAAQELLSQGVSRLDGLILTHFDQDHIGAVPYLLSRIETDVLVLPAAAPDETFYCAQSPVIAQSDIVFEDGNNRLFVFVPDFSETDNESSLCVLFDTEKCDILVTGDQTRRGEQRLLASHSIPKVDVLIAGHHGSDSSTGEDLLDAVSPDIVCISVGKNNSYGHPGAQTMQRLKLYGCTVYRTDKNGTITIRR
;
A
#
# COMPACT_ATOMS: atom_id res chain seq x y z
N MET A 1 6.34 -6.44 -3.01
CA MET A 1 6.36 -4.95 -2.87
C MET A 1 4.97 -4.43 -3.19
N VAL A 2 4.56 -3.30 -2.60
CA VAL A 2 3.29 -2.62 -2.92
C VAL A 2 3.61 -1.20 -3.32
N ASP A 3 3.11 -0.76 -4.47
CA ASP A 3 3.32 0.53 -5.10
C ASP A 3 4.79 0.99 -5.23
N CYS A 4 5.03 1.91 -6.13
CA CYS A 4 6.26 2.67 -6.26
C CYS A 4 5.91 3.99 -6.96
N GLY A 5 5.41 4.94 -6.20
CA GLY A 5 4.95 6.21 -6.69
C GLY A 5 5.82 7.38 -6.28
N GLY A 6 5.44 8.54 -6.72
CA GLY A 6 6.10 9.82 -6.48
C GLY A 6 5.76 10.80 -7.59
N ASP A 7 6.46 11.91 -7.65
CA ASP A 7 6.22 12.98 -8.64
C ASP A 7 6.58 12.58 -10.09
N GLY A 8 6.76 11.27 -10.35
CA GLY A 8 7.06 10.74 -11.69
C GLY A 8 8.51 10.87 -12.09
N ASP A 9 9.40 11.14 -11.16
CA ASP A 9 10.83 11.19 -11.40
C ASP A 9 11.53 9.87 -11.04
N GLU A 10 12.77 9.72 -11.52
CA GLU A 10 13.60 8.56 -11.22
C GLU A 10 14.03 8.49 -9.72
N ALA A 11 13.88 9.57 -8.96
CA ALA A 11 14.44 9.67 -7.61
C ALA A 11 13.77 8.66 -6.67
N THR A 12 12.44 8.53 -6.72
CA THR A 12 11.69 7.57 -5.91
C THR A 12 12.08 6.13 -6.24
N ALA A 13 12.15 5.79 -7.54
CA ALA A 13 12.59 4.47 -7.98
C ALA A 13 14.03 4.17 -7.56
N ASN A 14 14.90 5.18 -7.60
CA ASN A 14 16.29 5.05 -7.16
C ASN A 14 16.38 4.76 -5.67
N ILE A 15 15.60 5.45 -4.83
CA ILE A 15 15.54 5.20 -3.39
C ILE A 15 15.05 3.77 -3.13
N ALA A 16 13.95 3.36 -3.75
CA ALA A 16 13.39 2.01 -3.59
C ALA A 16 14.37 0.93 -4.04
N ALA A 17 14.95 1.08 -5.24
CA ALA A 17 15.93 0.11 -5.75
C ALA A 17 17.20 0.04 -4.90
N GLN A 18 17.73 1.17 -4.43
CA GLN A 18 18.89 1.20 -3.55
C GLN A 18 18.61 0.52 -2.21
N GLU A 19 17.43 0.74 -1.62
CA GLU A 19 17.05 0.08 -0.38
C GLU A 19 16.96 -1.44 -0.58
N LEU A 20 16.29 -1.92 -1.63
CA LEU A 20 16.20 -3.34 -1.97
C LEU A 20 17.59 -3.95 -2.17
N LEU A 21 18.41 -3.35 -3.01
CA LEU A 21 19.77 -3.82 -3.32
C LEU A 21 20.68 -3.82 -2.08
N SER A 22 20.52 -2.83 -1.19
CA SER A 22 21.30 -2.76 0.06
C SER A 22 21.00 -3.93 1.00
N GLN A 23 19.80 -4.52 0.89
CA GLN A 23 19.37 -5.71 1.62
C GLN A 23 19.64 -7.01 0.86
N GLY A 24 20.30 -6.95 -0.30
CA GLY A 24 20.59 -8.10 -1.14
C GLY A 24 19.41 -8.55 -2.02
N VAL A 25 18.35 -7.76 -2.12
CA VAL A 25 17.18 -8.06 -2.94
C VAL A 25 17.37 -7.45 -4.32
N SER A 26 17.70 -8.27 -5.31
CA SER A 26 17.83 -7.87 -6.73
C SER A 26 16.64 -8.26 -7.60
N ARG A 27 15.69 -9.01 -7.03
CA ARG A 27 14.50 -9.52 -7.69
C ARG A 27 13.33 -9.48 -6.72
N LEU A 28 12.16 -9.09 -7.19
CA LEU A 28 10.90 -9.16 -6.46
C LEU A 28 10.09 -10.35 -6.96
N ASP A 29 9.54 -11.15 -6.06
CA ASP A 29 8.57 -12.19 -6.39
C ASP A 29 7.28 -11.55 -6.92
N GLY A 30 6.93 -10.37 -6.42
CA GLY A 30 5.78 -9.62 -6.90
C GLY A 30 5.81 -8.13 -6.59
N LEU A 31 5.20 -7.36 -7.48
CA LEU A 31 4.85 -5.95 -7.31
C LEU A 31 3.34 -5.83 -7.49
N ILE A 32 2.67 -5.28 -6.49
CA ILE A 32 1.23 -5.05 -6.49
C ILE A 32 1.01 -3.55 -6.60
N LEU A 33 0.21 -3.10 -7.56
CA LEU A 33 -0.22 -1.72 -7.67
C LEU A 33 -1.63 -1.61 -7.11
N THR A 34 -1.81 -0.72 -6.13
CA THR A 34 -3.11 -0.58 -5.48
C THR A 34 -4.11 0.11 -6.38
N HIS A 35 -3.71 1.17 -7.06
CA HIS A 35 -4.48 1.93 -8.06
C HIS A 35 -3.52 2.70 -8.98
N PHE A 36 -4.04 3.55 -9.88
CA PHE A 36 -3.23 4.15 -10.95
C PHE A 36 -2.90 5.63 -10.77
N ASP A 37 -3.10 6.19 -9.59
CA ASP A 37 -2.70 7.57 -9.33
C ASP A 37 -1.17 7.70 -9.39
N GLN A 38 -0.70 8.84 -9.88
CA GLN A 38 0.71 9.09 -10.18
C GLN A 38 1.62 8.88 -8.97
N ASP A 39 1.15 9.24 -7.79
CA ASP A 39 1.87 9.10 -6.53
C ASP A 39 1.95 7.66 -6.02
N HIS A 40 1.29 6.70 -6.70
CA HIS A 40 1.38 5.26 -6.46
C HIS A 40 2.15 4.51 -7.55
N ILE A 41 2.07 4.96 -8.81
CA ILE A 41 2.66 4.24 -9.93
C ILE A 41 3.78 5.00 -10.67
N GLY A 42 3.96 6.30 -10.41
CA GLY A 42 4.79 7.17 -11.24
C GLY A 42 6.24 6.74 -11.38
N ALA A 43 6.80 6.02 -10.41
CA ALA A 43 8.17 5.52 -10.44
C ALA A 43 8.29 4.05 -10.88
N VAL A 44 7.17 3.35 -11.11
CA VAL A 44 7.15 1.91 -11.46
C VAL A 44 7.97 1.59 -12.71
N PRO A 45 7.87 2.31 -13.84
CA PRO A 45 8.67 2.01 -15.03
C PRO A 45 10.18 2.06 -14.75
N TYR A 46 10.61 3.01 -13.95
CA TYR A 46 12.03 3.14 -13.57
C TYR A 46 12.46 2.04 -12.60
N LEU A 47 11.59 1.64 -11.66
CA LEU A 47 11.87 0.53 -10.77
C LEU A 47 12.04 -0.77 -11.56
N LEU A 48 11.10 -1.09 -12.45
CA LEU A 48 11.13 -2.30 -13.28
C LEU A 48 12.33 -2.35 -14.25
N SER A 49 12.90 -1.21 -14.60
CA SER A 49 14.15 -1.17 -15.38
C SER A 49 15.40 -1.57 -14.57
N ARG A 50 15.31 -1.62 -13.25
CA ARG A 50 16.43 -1.87 -12.33
C ARG A 50 16.30 -3.13 -11.48
N ILE A 51 15.09 -3.52 -11.17
CA ILE A 51 14.77 -4.64 -10.30
C ILE A 51 13.90 -5.62 -11.09
N GLU A 52 14.37 -6.84 -11.28
CA GLU A 52 13.56 -7.89 -11.88
C GLU A 52 12.33 -8.17 -11.02
N THR A 53 11.18 -8.36 -11.65
CA THR A 53 9.92 -8.62 -10.96
C THR A 53 9.19 -9.78 -11.65
N ASP A 54 8.82 -10.81 -10.88
CA ASP A 54 8.22 -12.02 -11.45
C ASP A 54 6.74 -11.84 -11.78
N VAL A 55 6.01 -11.25 -10.84
CA VAL A 55 4.57 -11.04 -10.97
C VAL A 55 4.26 -9.57 -10.75
N LEU A 56 3.51 -8.98 -11.69
CA LEU A 56 2.92 -7.66 -11.55
C LEU A 56 1.41 -7.82 -11.37
N VAL A 57 0.86 -7.39 -10.24
CA VAL A 57 -0.58 -7.44 -9.96
C VAL A 57 -1.15 -6.04 -10.13
N LEU A 58 -2.21 -5.93 -10.92
CA LEU A 58 -2.88 -4.68 -11.24
C LEU A 58 -4.37 -4.74 -10.87
N PRO A 59 -4.98 -3.64 -10.44
CA PRO A 59 -6.44 -3.56 -10.29
C PRO A 59 -7.15 -3.67 -11.65
N ALA A 60 -8.42 -4.07 -11.64
CA ALA A 60 -9.21 -4.34 -12.85
C ALA A 60 -9.38 -3.12 -13.78
N ALA A 61 -9.29 -1.91 -13.25
CA ALA A 61 -9.40 -0.65 -14.01
C ALA A 61 -8.09 -0.23 -14.68
N ALA A 62 -7.22 -1.19 -15.08
CA ALA A 62 -5.93 -0.87 -15.68
C ALA A 62 -6.07 0.02 -16.92
N PRO A 63 -5.37 1.15 -17.00
CA PRO A 63 -5.25 1.90 -18.23
C PRO A 63 -4.47 1.09 -19.27
N ASP A 64 -4.64 1.45 -20.54
CA ASP A 64 -4.16 0.76 -21.74
C ASP A 64 -2.81 0.02 -21.58
N GLU A 65 -2.72 -1.20 -22.08
CA GLU A 65 -1.65 -2.22 -21.88
C GLU A 65 -0.22 -1.75 -22.22
N THR A 66 -0.06 -0.61 -22.83
CA THR A 66 1.25 -0.09 -23.28
C THR A 66 2.20 0.29 -22.14
N PHE A 67 1.72 0.46 -20.93
CA PHE A 67 2.52 0.92 -19.79
C PHE A 67 3.41 -0.18 -19.18
N TYR A 68 3.07 -1.46 -19.39
CA TYR A 68 3.71 -2.60 -18.70
C TYR A 68 4.31 -3.63 -19.66
N CYS A 69 4.85 -3.19 -20.78
CA CYS A 69 5.24 -3.98 -21.96
C CYS A 69 6.26 -5.12 -21.76
N ALA A 70 6.76 -5.37 -20.56
CA ALA A 70 7.78 -6.41 -20.36
C ALA A 70 7.27 -7.70 -19.69
N GLN A 71 6.06 -7.69 -19.11
CA GLN A 71 5.51 -8.83 -18.36
C GLN A 71 4.01 -8.94 -18.59
N SER A 72 3.47 -10.15 -18.61
CA SER A 72 2.02 -10.35 -18.63
C SER A 72 1.49 -10.11 -17.21
N PRO A 73 0.85 -8.96 -16.93
CA PRO A 73 0.37 -8.67 -15.60
C PRO A 73 -0.82 -9.57 -15.21
N VAL A 74 -0.97 -9.82 -13.93
CA VAL A 74 -2.16 -10.42 -13.35
C VAL A 74 -3.16 -9.32 -13.05
N ILE A 75 -4.26 -9.30 -13.76
CA ILE A 75 -5.36 -8.36 -13.49
C ILE A 75 -6.23 -8.94 -12.37
N ALA A 76 -6.27 -8.26 -11.23
CA ALA A 76 -7.05 -8.67 -10.08
C ALA A 76 -8.55 -8.41 -10.32
N GLN A 77 -9.29 -9.46 -10.74
CA GLN A 77 -10.74 -9.44 -10.92
C GLN A 77 -11.49 -10.02 -9.71
N SER A 78 -10.80 -10.71 -8.85
CA SER A 78 -11.25 -11.27 -7.58
C SER A 78 -10.06 -11.35 -6.63
N ASP A 79 -10.32 -11.60 -5.37
CA ASP A 79 -9.25 -11.76 -4.37
C ASP A 79 -8.21 -12.78 -4.81
N ILE A 80 -6.95 -12.47 -4.51
CA ILE A 80 -5.81 -13.33 -4.81
C ILE A 80 -5.11 -13.67 -3.51
N VAL A 81 -4.67 -14.91 -3.38
CA VAL A 81 -3.85 -15.36 -2.25
C VAL A 81 -2.57 -15.97 -2.80
N PHE A 82 -1.45 -15.47 -2.29
CA PHE A 82 -0.14 -16.09 -2.50
C PHE A 82 0.30 -16.72 -1.18
N GLU A 83 0.88 -17.92 -1.26
CA GLU A 83 1.33 -18.68 -0.09
C GLU A 83 2.79 -19.07 -0.24
N ASP A 84 3.56 -18.90 0.84
CA ASP A 84 4.92 -19.37 0.97
C ASP A 84 5.16 -19.92 2.39
N GLY A 85 5.12 -21.21 2.52
CA GLY A 85 5.15 -21.90 3.82
C GLY A 85 3.96 -21.49 4.68
N ASN A 86 4.24 -20.86 5.83
CA ASN A 86 3.20 -20.35 6.74
C ASN A 86 2.84 -18.88 6.48
N ASN A 87 3.53 -18.23 5.54
CA ASN A 87 3.24 -16.85 5.21
C ASN A 87 2.18 -16.77 4.10
N ARG A 88 1.29 -15.83 4.20
CA ARG A 88 0.25 -15.57 3.20
C ARG A 88 0.22 -14.09 2.85
N LEU A 89 -0.02 -13.82 1.59
CA LEU A 89 -0.28 -12.48 1.10
C LEU A 89 -1.66 -12.49 0.44
N PHE A 90 -2.56 -11.73 1.00
CA PHE A 90 -3.89 -11.53 0.46
C PHE A 90 -3.94 -10.22 -0.30
N VAL A 91 -4.51 -10.25 -1.50
CA VAL A 91 -4.86 -9.07 -2.28
C VAL A 91 -6.38 -9.05 -2.36
N PHE A 92 -7.00 -8.12 -1.65
CA PHE A 92 -8.45 -7.95 -1.64
C PHE A 92 -8.86 -6.98 -2.76
N VAL A 93 -9.81 -7.42 -3.57
CA VAL A 93 -10.39 -6.63 -4.65
C VAL A 93 -11.67 -5.99 -4.15
N PRO A 94 -11.78 -4.65 -4.17
CA PRO A 94 -12.99 -3.99 -3.71
C PRO A 94 -14.19 -4.33 -4.61
N ASP A 95 -15.32 -4.62 -4.00
CA ASP A 95 -16.59 -4.72 -4.71
C ASP A 95 -16.98 -3.35 -5.25
N PHE A 96 -17.18 -3.23 -6.54
CA PHE A 96 -17.64 -2.07 -7.29
C PHE A 96 -17.37 -0.72 -6.62
N SER A 97 -16.49 0.09 -7.17
CA SER A 97 -16.24 1.44 -6.68
C SER A 97 -16.76 2.49 -7.66
N GLU A 98 -17.24 3.59 -7.12
CA GLU A 98 -17.68 4.77 -7.90
C GLU A 98 -16.52 5.74 -8.14
N THR A 99 -15.37 5.55 -7.48
CA THR A 99 -14.20 6.42 -7.57
C THR A 99 -12.92 5.59 -7.68
N ASP A 100 -11.87 6.17 -8.28
CA ASP A 100 -10.57 5.53 -8.44
C ASP A 100 -9.95 5.13 -7.09
N ASN A 101 -10.06 5.99 -6.08
CA ASN A 101 -9.55 5.70 -4.74
C ASN A 101 -10.26 4.50 -4.08
N GLU A 102 -11.58 4.41 -4.19
CA GLU A 102 -12.35 3.27 -3.67
C GLU A 102 -12.10 1.97 -4.46
N SER A 103 -11.46 2.04 -5.63
CA SER A 103 -11.02 0.89 -6.40
C SER A 103 -9.63 0.36 -6.00
N SER A 104 -8.94 1.03 -5.07
CA SER A 104 -7.63 0.61 -4.59
C SER A 104 -7.67 -0.80 -4.03
N LEU A 105 -6.75 -1.66 -4.48
CA LEU A 105 -6.53 -2.97 -3.88
C LEU A 105 -6.05 -2.80 -2.44
N CYS A 106 -6.53 -3.65 -1.55
CA CYS A 106 -6.00 -3.77 -0.20
C CYS A 106 -5.10 -4.99 -0.11
N VAL A 107 -3.99 -4.87 0.60
CA VAL A 107 -3.00 -5.95 0.70
C VAL A 107 -2.74 -6.27 2.16
N LEU A 108 -2.91 -7.54 2.54
CA LEU A 108 -2.55 -8.04 3.86
C LEU A 108 -1.37 -9.01 3.73
N PHE A 109 -0.27 -8.68 4.35
CA PHE A 109 0.82 -9.60 4.63
C PHE A 109 0.54 -10.26 5.98
N ASP A 110 0.14 -11.53 5.97
CA ASP A 110 -0.09 -12.37 7.15
C ASP A 110 1.12 -13.30 7.28
N THR A 111 2.03 -12.96 8.19
CA THR A 111 3.32 -13.64 8.30
C THR A 111 3.63 -14.02 9.75
N GLU A 112 4.46 -15.06 9.93
CA GLU A 112 4.88 -15.51 11.26
C GLU A 112 5.57 -14.42 12.11
N LYS A 113 6.04 -13.33 11.47
CA LYS A 113 6.86 -12.32 12.14
C LYS A 113 6.14 -10.99 12.32
N CYS A 114 5.39 -10.55 11.33
CA CYS A 114 4.81 -9.22 11.32
C CYS A 114 3.65 -9.14 10.32
N ASP A 115 2.46 -8.88 10.82
CA ASP A 115 1.29 -8.70 9.99
C ASP A 115 1.16 -7.25 9.58
N ILE A 116 1.01 -7.02 8.26
CA ILE A 116 0.97 -5.66 7.70
C ILE A 116 -0.25 -5.51 6.81
N LEU A 117 -1.06 -4.50 7.07
CA LEU A 117 -2.18 -4.12 6.20
C LEU A 117 -1.85 -2.83 5.44
N VAL A 118 -2.07 -2.86 4.12
CA VAL A 118 -2.01 -1.72 3.22
C VAL A 118 -3.39 -1.54 2.61
N THR A 119 -3.99 -0.36 2.75
CA THR A 119 -5.35 -0.09 2.24
C THR A 119 -5.37 0.76 0.98
N GLY A 120 -4.19 1.09 0.42
CA GLY A 120 -4.10 2.03 -0.70
C GLY A 120 -4.78 3.34 -0.35
N ASP A 121 -5.51 3.92 -1.28
CA ASP A 121 -6.23 5.17 -1.07
C ASP A 121 -7.71 4.99 -0.74
N GLN A 122 -8.07 3.83 -0.18
CA GLN A 122 -9.42 3.55 0.27
C GLN A 122 -9.94 4.65 1.21
N THR A 123 -11.16 5.11 0.93
CA THR A 123 -11.89 5.96 1.86
C THR A 123 -12.47 5.13 3.01
N ARG A 124 -12.97 5.78 4.08
CA ARG A 124 -13.66 5.06 5.17
C ARG A 124 -14.80 4.17 4.66
N ARG A 125 -15.48 4.57 3.59
CA ARG A 125 -16.53 3.78 2.97
C ARG A 125 -15.96 2.51 2.33
N GLY A 126 -14.82 2.61 1.66
CA GLY A 126 -14.10 1.46 1.11
C GLY A 126 -13.60 0.53 2.22
N GLU A 127 -13.02 1.09 3.27
CA GLU A 127 -12.59 0.34 4.46
C GLU A 127 -13.76 -0.42 5.12
N GLN A 128 -14.94 0.21 5.25
CA GLN A 128 -16.14 -0.44 5.78
C GLN A 128 -16.61 -1.59 4.90
N ARG A 129 -16.54 -1.45 3.57
CA ARG A 129 -16.87 -2.53 2.62
C ARG A 129 -15.87 -3.68 2.75
N LEU A 130 -14.57 -3.39 2.84
CA LEU A 130 -13.54 -4.39 3.08
C LEU A 130 -13.87 -5.22 4.34
N LEU A 131 -14.17 -4.55 5.44
CA LEU A 131 -14.52 -5.19 6.71
C LEU A 131 -15.84 -5.96 6.66
N ALA A 132 -16.80 -5.52 5.84
CA ALA A 132 -18.08 -6.23 5.67
C ALA A 132 -17.93 -7.51 4.85
N SER A 133 -17.00 -7.53 3.89
CA SER A 133 -16.78 -8.66 2.98
C SER A 133 -15.72 -9.64 3.50
N HIS A 134 -14.80 -9.19 4.35
CA HIS A 134 -13.64 -9.96 4.78
C HIS A 134 -13.43 -9.89 6.29
N SER A 135 -12.97 -11.00 6.85
CA SER A 135 -12.51 -11.04 8.25
C SER A 135 -11.03 -10.66 8.28
N ILE A 136 -10.75 -9.38 8.47
CA ILE A 136 -9.36 -8.89 8.58
C ILE A 136 -8.88 -9.13 10.02
N PRO A 137 -7.74 -9.80 10.23
CA PRO A 137 -7.19 -10.03 11.57
C PRO A 137 -6.60 -8.74 12.15
N LYS A 138 -6.22 -8.79 13.43
CA LYS A 138 -5.36 -7.76 14.01
C LYS A 138 -4.02 -7.75 13.30
N VAL A 139 -3.46 -6.57 13.12
CA VAL A 139 -2.17 -6.43 12.45
C VAL A 139 -1.17 -5.67 13.32
N ASP A 140 0.10 -5.93 13.12
CA ASP A 140 1.17 -5.21 13.81
C ASP A 140 1.36 -3.81 13.23
N VAL A 141 1.25 -3.70 11.91
CA VAL A 141 1.50 -2.48 11.17
C VAL A 141 0.35 -2.17 10.23
N LEU A 142 -0.14 -0.95 10.26
CA LEU A 142 -1.06 -0.40 9.26
C LEU A 142 -0.33 0.67 8.45
N ILE A 143 -0.36 0.55 7.12
CA ILE A 143 -0.04 1.66 6.25
C ILE A 143 -1.31 2.50 6.10
N ALA A 144 -1.27 3.73 6.61
CA ALA A 144 -2.43 4.60 6.64
C ALA A 144 -2.94 4.90 5.22
N GLY A 145 -4.22 4.73 5.01
CA GLY A 145 -4.85 4.97 3.72
C GLY A 145 -4.73 6.43 3.27
N HIS A 146 -4.59 6.62 1.97
CA HIS A 146 -4.62 7.90 1.29
C HIS A 146 -3.69 8.94 1.96
N HIS A 147 -2.44 8.54 2.20
CA HIS A 147 -1.39 9.37 2.82
C HIS A 147 -1.80 10.00 4.17
N GLY A 148 -2.72 9.36 4.89
CA GLY A 148 -3.28 9.87 6.14
C GLY A 148 -4.34 10.94 5.95
N SER A 149 -5.07 10.95 4.83
CA SER A 149 -6.24 11.81 4.59
C SER A 149 -7.25 11.71 5.73
N ASP A 150 -7.96 12.80 6.02
CA ASP A 150 -9.05 12.77 7.01
C ASP A 150 -10.24 11.88 6.57
N SER A 151 -10.33 11.55 5.28
CA SER A 151 -11.34 10.64 4.71
C SER A 151 -11.02 9.16 4.85
N SER A 152 -9.84 8.79 5.34
CA SER A 152 -9.33 7.41 5.41
C SER A 152 -8.90 7.03 6.83
N THR A 153 -8.48 5.79 7.02
CA THR A 153 -8.04 5.23 8.29
C THR A 153 -9.08 5.48 9.39
N GLY A 154 -10.31 4.98 9.13
CA GLY A 154 -11.49 5.20 9.95
C GLY A 154 -11.44 4.46 11.29
N GLU A 155 -12.38 4.81 12.18
CA GLU A 155 -12.51 4.19 13.50
C GLU A 155 -12.84 2.70 13.36
N ASP A 156 -13.76 2.34 12.46
CA ASP A 156 -14.15 0.95 12.22
C ASP A 156 -12.94 0.08 11.82
N LEU A 157 -12.05 0.61 10.97
CA LEU A 157 -10.83 -0.08 10.58
C LEU A 157 -9.89 -0.24 11.78
N LEU A 158 -9.64 0.84 12.51
CA LEU A 158 -8.76 0.82 13.68
C LEU A 158 -9.26 -0.12 14.78
N ASP A 159 -10.57 -0.16 15.00
CA ASP A 159 -11.21 -1.11 15.96
C ASP A 159 -11.00 -2.56 15.51
N ALA A 160 -11.14 -2.84 14.22
CA ALA A 160 -11.00 -4.18 13.68
C ALA A 160 -9.55 -4.68 13.73
N VAL A 161 -8.59 -3.86 13.23
CA VAL A 161 -7.21 -4.32 13.03
C VAL A 161 -6.26 -3.96 14.19
N SER A 162 -6.65 -3.05 15.07
CA SER A 162 -5.94 -2.66 16.31
C SER A 162 -4.40 -2.56 16.15
N PRO A 163 -3.85 -1.75 15.24
CA PRO A 163 -2.44 -1.77 14.90
C PRO A 163 -1.59 -1.13 16.03
N ASP A 164 -0.44 -1.73 16.32
CA ASP A 164 0.56 -1.12 17.23
C ASP A 164 1.26 0.07 16.56
N ILE A 165 1.57 -0.09 15.27
CA ILE A 165 2.31 0.89 14.47
C ILE A 165 1.47 1.31 13.28
N VAL A 166 1.45 2.62 13.01
CA VAL A 166 0.89 3.18 11.79
C VAL A 166 1.98 3.93 11.04
N CYS A 167 2.22 3.53 9.79
CA CYS A 167 3.14 4.24 8.90
C CYS A 167 2.33 5.10 7.92
N ILE A 168 2.74 6.35 7.77
CA ILE A 168 2.12 7.28 6.82
C ILE A 168 3.15 7.63 5.74
N SER A 169 2.90 7.18 4.51
CA SER A 169 3.66 7.60 3.34
C SER A 169 3.16 8.97 2.91
N VAL A 170 3.98 9.99 3.04
CA VAL A 170 3.58 11.37 2.73
C VAL A 170 4.78 12.22 2.36
N GLY A 171 4.63 13.03 1.32
CA GLY A 171 5.67 13.93 0.84
C GLY A 171 5.90 15.13 1.78
N LYS A 172 7.16 15.54 1.89
CA LYS A 172 7.50 16.76 2.61
C LYS A 172 6.95 17.96 1.84
N ASN A 173 6.22 18.84 2.55
CA ASN A 173 5.55 20.02 1.97
C ASN A 173 4.50 19.68 0.91
N ASN A 174 3.82 18.52 1.03
CA ASN A 174 2.74 18.18 0.10
C ASN A 174 1.65 19.26 0.08
N SER A 175 1.04 19.46 -1.10
CA SER A 175 0.02 20.49 -1.31
C SER A 175 -1.37 20.11 -0.77
N TYR A 176 -1.58 18.83 -0.45
CA TYR A 176 -2.87 18.30 0.01
C TYR A 176 -3.12 18.51 1.50
N GLY A 177 -2.09 18.90 2.26
CA GLY A 177 -2.20 19.07 3.70
C GLY A 177 -2.22 17.75 4.49
N HIS A 178 -1.74 16.67 3.88
CA HIS A 178 -1.64 15.37 4.55
C HIS A 178 -0.41 15.27 5.45
N PRO A 179 -0.48 14.46 6.52
CA PRO A 179 -1.69 13.81 7.03
C PRO A 179 -2.65 14.82 7.66
N GLY A 180 -3.95 14.55 7.53
CA GLY A 180 -5.01 15.38 8.05
C GLY A 180 -5.02 15.42 9.59
N ALA A 181 -5.50 16.54 10.14
CA ALA A 181 -5.51 16.74 11.59
C ALA A 181 -6.44 15.77 12.33
N GLN A 182 -7.59 15.42 11.72
CA GLN A 182 -8.53 14.46 12.30
C GLN A 182 -7.95 13.05 12.32
N THR A 183 -7.26 12.63 11.27
CA THR A 183 -6.58 11.34 11.24
C THR A 183 -5.48 11.27 12.29
N MET A 184 -4.65 12.30 12.41
CA MET A 184 -3.62 12.34 13.45
C MET A 184 -4.21 12.32 14.88
N GLN A 185 -5.33 13.00 15.11
CA GLN A 185 -6.03 12.96 16.38
C GLN A 185 -6.60 11.56 16.67
N ARG A 186 -7.20 10.92 15.68
CA ARG A 186 -7.75 9.56 15.77
C ARG A 186 -6.68 8.56 16.13
N LEU A 187 -5.55 8.55 15.41
CA LEU A 187 -4.43 7.65 15.69
C LEU A 187 -3.86 7.84 17.09
N LYS A 188 -3.81 9.09 17.57
CA LYS A 188 -3.39 9.39 18.95
C LYS A 188 -4.37 8.84 19.97
N LEU A 189 -5.69 8.93 19.74
CA LEU A 189 -6.72 8.39 20.64
C LEU A 189 -6.67 6.87 20.72
N TYR A 190 -6.33 6.21 19.63
CA TYR A 190 -6.13 4.75 19.56
C TYR A 190 -4.77 4.29 20.14
N GLY A 191 -3.91 5.22 20.53
CA GLY A 191 -2.61 4.89 21.13
C GLY A 191 -1.57 4.34 20.16
N CYS A 192 -1.79 4.46 18.85
CA CYS A 192 -0.87 3.97 17.85
C CYS A 192 0.47 4.72 17.87
N THR A 193 1.57 3.99 17.66
CA THR A 193 2.86 4.60 17.38
C THR A 193 2.89 5.01 15.89
N VAL A 194 3.02 6.32 15.62
CA VAL A 194 2.94 6.85 14.25
C VAL A 194 4.31 7.24 13.72
N TYR A 195 4.68 6.69 12.57
CA TYR A 195 5.84 7.09 11.78
C TYR A 195 5.38 7.74 10.47
N ARG A 196 6.09 8.78 10.01
CA ARG A 196 5.77 9.55 8.81
C ARG A 196 7.00 9.72 7.95
N THR A 197 6.90 9.46 6.64
CA THR A 197 8.04 9.57 5.74
C THR A 197 8.56 11.01 5.59
N ASP A 198 7.70 12.02 5.68
CA ASP A 198 8.10 13.44 5.64
C ASP A 198 8.96 13.88 6.83
N LYS A 199 8.90 13.14 7.94
CA LYS A 199 9.66 13.43 9.17
C LYS A 199 10.79 12.44 9.43
N ASN A 200 10.55 11.16 9.11
CA ASN A 200 11.44 10.07 9.47
C ASN A 200 12.29 9.58 8.29
N GLY A 201 11.97 10.01 7.04
CA GLY A 201 12.57 9.44 5.84
C GLY A 201 12.13 8.00 5.62
N THR A 202 13.01 7.14 5.14
CA THR A 202 12.74 5.70 4.99
C THR A 202 12.46 5.08 6.36
N ILE A 203 11.37 4.33 6.46
CA ILE A 203 10.94 3.65 7.68
C ILE A 203 11.25 2.16 7.51
N THR A 204 12.06 1.60 8.39
CA THR A 204 12.37 0.18 8.44
C THR A 204 11.90 -0.40 9.76
N ILE A 205 11.04 -1.42 9.72
CA ILE A 205 10.56 -2.14 10.90
C ILE A 205 11.28 -3.49 10.91
N ARG A 206 11.92 -3.84 12.02
CA ARG A 206 12.59 -5.12 12.22
C ARG A 206 12.04 -5.79 13.48
N ARG A 207 11.62 -7.02 13.34
CA ARG A 207 11.20 -7.92 14.43
C ARG A 207 12.00 -9.21 14.41
#